data_2f1f6e09eb9add023f3cd7447092291b
#
_entry.id   2f1f6e09eb9add023f3cd7447092291b
#
_cell.length_a   1.000
_cell.length_b   1.000
_cell.length_c   1.000
_cell.angle_alpha   90.00
_cell.angle_beta   90.00
_cell.angle_gamma   90.00
#
_symmetry.space_group_name_H-M   'P 1'
#
loop_
_entity.id
_entity.type
_entity.pdbx_description
1 polymer ?
#
loop_
_entity_poly.entity_id
_entity_poly.type
_entity_poly.pdbx_seq_one_letter_code
_entity_poly.pdbx_strand_id
1 'polypeptide(L)'
;RRQARARLVLMSGVFLAAFGLVGVRMGMLAASQPSEPRAQLSHGAIISQRADITDRAGRVLATNLTTHALYAQPPMMIDPERAARELVRIMPELDHDRLLEDFTGKRKFLWIRKVISPEQMQAVHDIGEPGLLFGPREMRLYPNGRLAAHILGGAGFGQEGVSSAEVIGVAGVEKAFDGWLRDPANGGAPLTLSIDLTVQQAMEEILGRGMRLMKAKGATAVLMEVASGEILAMASLPDFDPNDRPRPLTKGDASDSPLFNRAVQGQYELGSTFKIFPVAQAMDLGLVNPATMISTKTPIRIGRFNINDFHNYGAQLSVADIIVKSSNVGTVRIAQMIGPERQRDFLGKLGFFEPTPLEMVEAPTGRPLVPRQTRWPAVTAATISFGHGLAASPVHL
;
A
#
# COMPACT_ATOMS: atom_id res chain seq x y z
N ARG A 1 -7.75 10.94 93.37
CA ARG A 1 -7.47 12.21 92.64
C ARG A 1 -6.05 12.22 92.04
N ARG A 2 -4.98 11.74 92.72
CA ARG A 2 -3.61 11.70 92.20
C ARG A 2 -3.46 10.79 90.97
N GLN A 3 -4.07 9.60 90.90
CA GLN A 3 -4.01 8.67 89.75
C GLN A 3 -4.74 9.22 88.51
N ALA A 4 -5.84 9.97 88.73
CA ALA A 4 -6.55 10.59 87.60
C ALA A 4 -5.72 11.70 86.93
N ARG A 5 -5.04 12.52 87.71
CA ARG A 5 -4.12 13.55 87.20
C ARG A 5 -2.92 12.94 86.45
N ALA A 6 -2.33 11.85 86.96
CA ALA A 6 -1.21 11.17 86.29
C ALA A 6 -1.62 10.60 84.96
N ARG A 7 -2.82 10.00 84.86
CA ARG A 7 -3.35 9.49 83.57
C ARG A 7 -3.63 10.62 82.57
N LEU A 8 -4.16 11.74 83.08
CA LEU A 8 -4.43 12.90 82.20
C LEU A 8 -3.15 13.53 81.66
N VAL A 9 -2.10 13.65 82.48
CA VAL A 9 -0.79 14.14 82.04
C VAL A 9 -0.13 13.17 81.06
N LEU A 10 -0.25 11.87 81.30
CA LEU A 10 0.27 10.86 80.39
C LEU A 10 -0.45 10.91 78.98
N MET A 11 -1.78 10.98 79.00
CA MET A 11 -2.56 11.13 77.76
C MET A 11 -2.24 12.42 77.02
N SER A 12 -2.14 13.56 77.77
CA SER A 12 -1.75 14.84 77.17
C SER A 12 -0.35 14.76 76.53
N GLY A 13 0.60 14.07 77.18
CA GLY A 13 1.95 13.84 76.62
C GLY A 13 1.94 12.99 75.37
N VAL A 14 1.12 11.93 75.32
CA VAL A 14 0.96 11.08 74.14
C VAL A 14 0.34 11.87 72.99
N PHE A 15 -0.70 12.65 73.20
CA PHE A 15 -1.32 13.50 72.23
C PHE A 15 -0.34 14.56 71.72
N LEU A 16 0.43 15.19 72.54
CA LEU A 16 1.40 16.21 72.16
C LEU A 16 2.52 15.64 71.40
N ALA A 17 2.99 14.44 71.73
CA ALA A 17 3.96 13.69 70.92
C ALA A 17 3.41 13.29 69.49
N ALA A 18 2.17 12.80 69.43
CA ALA A 18 1.50 12.46 68.23
C ALA A 18 1.31 13.68 67.28
N PHE A 19 0.81 14.77 67.80
CA PHE A 19 0.66 16.02 67.03
C PHE A 19 2.02 16.62 66.64
N GLY A 20 3.03 16.52 67.50
CA GLY A 20 4.38 16.93 67.20
C GLY A 20 4.96 16.12 65.99
N LEU A 21 4.75 14.80 65.98
CA LEU A 21 5.18 13.91 64.91
C LEU A 21 4.47 14.23 63.58
N VAL A 22 3.16 14.48 63.63
CA VAL A 22 2.37 14.90 62.47
C VAL A 22 2.84 16.27 61.95
N GLY A 23 3.08 17.23 62.83
CA GLY A 23 3.57 18.57 62.55
C GLY A 23 4.95 18.53 61.86
N VAL A 24 5.87 17.71 62.37
CA VAL A 24 7.20 17.50 61.78
C VAL A 24 7.07 16.85 60.39
N ARG A 25 6.22 15.87 60.26
CA ARG A 25 5.99 15.20 58.98
C ARG A 25 5.32 16.12 57.94
N MET A 26 4.37 16.95 58.36
CA MET A 26 3.78 17.96 57.47
C MET A 26 4.78 19.06 57.12
N GLY A 27 5.64 19.47 58.05
CA GLY A 27 6.73 20.40 57.76
C GLY A 27 7.78 19.82 56.81
N MET A 28 8.12 18.54 56.96
CA MET A 28 8.98 17.83 56.00
C MET A 28 8.34 17.71 54.61
N LEU A 29 7.04 17.42 54.54
CA LEU A 29 6.28 17.38 53.28
C LEU A 29 6.14 18.76 52.64
N ALA A 30 5.98 19.82 53.42
CA ALA A 30 5.92 21.20 52.92
C ALA A 30 7.28 21.75 52.51
N ALA A 31 8.36 21.28 53.12
CA ALA A 31 9.75 21.63 52.77
C ALA A 31 10.33 20.73 51.68
N SER A 32 9.81 19.51 51.49
CA SER A 32 10.05 18.74 50.29
C SER A 32 9.32 19.47 49.17
N GLN A 33 10.04 20.09 48.24
CA GLN A 33 9.44 20.41 46.95
C GLN A 33 8.75 19.13 46.51
N PRO A 34 7.42 19.15 46.19
CA PRO A 34 6.85 18.02 45.54
C PRO A 34 7.70 17.86 44.29
N SER A 35 8.51 16.82 44.26
CA SER A 35 8.80 16.23 42.99
C SER A 35 7.42 15.73 42.54
N GLU A 36 6.62 16.61 41.90
CA GLU A 36 5.83 16.11 40.82
C GLU A 36 6.77 15.13 40.12
N PRO A 37 6.39 13.88 39.92
CA PRO A 37 6.99 13.19 38.82
C PRO A 37 6.74 14.20 37.68
N ARG A 38 7.69 15.09 37.46
CA ARG A 38 7.89 15.57 36.10
C ARG A 38 7.83 14.25 35.39
N ALA A 39 6.65 13.99 34.78
CA ALA A 39 6.71 13.26 33.55
C ALA A 39 7.93 13.93 32.94
N GLN A 40 9.08 13.29 33.12
CA GLN A 40 10.09 13.46 32.14
C GLN A 40 9.23 13.21 30.91
N LEU A 41 8.75 14.32 30.34
CA LEU A 41 8.88 14.46 28.93
C LEU A 41 10.34 14.05 28.69
N SER A 42 10.62 12.75 28.82
CA SER A 42 11.53 12.16 27.91
C SER A 42 10.98 12.72 26.62
N HIS A 43 11.66 13.74 26.13
CA HIS A 43 11.90 13.93 24.75
C HIS A 43 12.78 12.73 24.25
N GLY A 44 12.56 11.53 24.78
CA GLY A 44 12.39 10.38 23.97
C GLY A 44 11.15 10.76 23.19
N ALA A 45 11.36 11.52 22.12
CA ALA A 45 10.49 11.51 20.99
C ALA A 45 9.85 10.13 21.03
N ILE A 46 8.52 10.07 20.99
CA ILE A 46 7.85 8.91 20.45
C ILE A 46 8.37 8.89 19.02
N ILE A 47 9.61 8.43 18.87
CA ILE A 47 10.35 8.28 17.65
C ILE A 47 9.94 6.91 17.17
N SER A 48 8.75 6.88 16.69
CA SER A 48 8.35 5.99 15.67
C SER A 48 7.33 6.71 14.81
N GLN A 49 7.64 7.95 14.50
CA GLN A 49 7.00 8.55 13.34
C GLN A 49 7.49 7.74 12.17
N ARG A 50 6.58 7.00 11.56
CA ARG A 50 6.81 6.34 10.29
C ARG A 50 7.39 7.37 9.32
N ALA A 51 8.53 7.10 8.68
CA ALA A 51 9.18 8.06 7.79
C ALA A 51 8.24 8.50 6.65
N ASP A 52 8.40 9.72 6.19
CA ASP A 52 7.67 10.22 5.02
C ASP A 52 8.07 9.46 3.77
N ILE A 53 7.15 9.37 2.80
CA ILE A 53 7.45 8.92 1.45
C ILE A 53 7.36 10.14 0.53
N THR A 54 8.40 10.33 -0.28
CA THR A 54 8.49 11.44 -1.22
C THR A 54 8.68 10.96 -2.64
N ASP A 55 8.35 11.79 -3.61
CA ASP A 55 8.73 11.60 -4.99
C ASP A 55 10.22 11.98 -5.22
N ARG A 56 10.71 11.81 -6.44
CA ARG A 56 12.10 12.12 -6.81
C ARG A 56 12.52 13.57 -6.60
N ALA A 57 11.56 14.50 -6.53
CA ALA A 57 11.78 15.92 -6.27
C ALA A 57 11.60 16.33 -4.80
N GLY A 58 11.37 15.36 -3.91
CA GLY A 58 11.13 15.60 -2.48
C GLY A 58 9.71 16.03 -2.14
N ARG A 59 8.75 15.97 -3.08
CA ARG A 59 7.34 16.27 -2.82
C ARG A 59 6.69 15.13 -2.04
N VAL A 60 5.93 15.47 -1.01
CA VAL A 60 5.35 14.49 -0.10
C VAL A 60 4.25 13.66 -0.79
N LEU A 61 4.41 12.34 -0.75
CA LEU A 61 3.42 11.36 -1.21
C LEU A 61 2.66 10.74 -0.03
N ALA A 62 3.33 10.52 1.10
CA ALA A 62 2.73 10.05 2.33
C ALA A 62 3.47 10.63 3.53
N THR A 63 2.72 11.09 4.53
CA THR A 63 3.25 11.67 5.77
C THR A 63 2.42 11.21 6.97
N ASN A 64 2.80 11.65 8.18
CA ASN A 64 2.04 11.36 9.38
C ASN A 64 1.39 12.62 9.94
N LEU A 65 0.19 12.47 10.47
CA LEU A 65 -0.48 13.49 11.26
C LEU A 65 -0.69 12.99 12.67
N THR A 66 -0.34 13.83 13.65
CA THR A 66 -0.75 13.62 15.03
C THR A 66 -2.24 13.95 15.16
N THR A 67 -2.99 12.99 15.66
CA THR A 67 -4.42 13.10 15.90
C THR A 67 -4.76 12.54 17.27
N HIS A 68 -6.04 12.49 17.61
CA HIS A 68 -6.51 11.88 18.83
C HIS A 68 -7.49 10.76 18.52
N ALA A 69 -7.43 9.71 19.33
CA ALA A 69 -8.45 8.68 19.38
C ALA A 69 -9.38 8.93 20.55
N LEU A 70 -10.65 8.60 20.36
CA LEU A 70 -11.66 8.59 21.42
C LEU A 70 -11.86 7.14 21.90
N TYR A 71 -11.75 6.95 23.22
CA TYR A 71 -12.04 5.69 23.85
C TYR A 71 -12.89 5.87 25.10
N ALA A 72 -13.59 4.82 25.48
CA ALA A 72 -14.37 4.79 26.71
C ALA A 72 -13.75 3.83 27.73
N GLN A 73 -13.87 4.21 29.00
CA GLN A 73 -13.68 3.35 30.15
C GLN A 73 -15.02 3.21 30.86
N PRO A 74 -15.87 2.24 30.50
CA PRO A 74 -17.20 2.07 31.08
C PRO A 74 -17.27 2.13 32.63
N PRO A 75 -16.30 1.54 33.35
CA PRO A 75 -16.34 1.62 34.83
C PRO A 75 -16.20 3.04 35.40
N MET A 76 -15.77 4.02 34.61
CA MET A 76 -15.61 5.42 34.98
C MET A 76 -16.78 6.30 34.54
N MET A 77 -17.75 5.73 33.81
CA MET A 77 -18.91 6.49 33.33
C MET A 77 -19.92 6.78 34.43
N ILE A 78 -20.43 8.02 34.45
CA ILE A 78 -21.46 8.47 35.37
C ILE A 78 -22.84 8.29 34.73
N ASP A 79 -23.00 8.69 33.46
CA ASP A 79 -24.27 8.60 32.71
C ASP A 79 -24.06 8.03 31.30
N PRO A 80 -23.96 6.67 31.19
CA PRO A 80 -23.73 5.99 29.93
C PRO A 80 -24.79 6.29 28.86
N GLU A 81 -26.05 6.47 29.26
CA GLU A 81 -27.16 6.72 28.33
C GLU A 81 -27.06 8.13 27.70
N ARG A 82 -26.79 9.14 28.53
CA ARG A 82 -26.53 10.50 28.05
C ARG A 82 -25.31 10.53 27.15
N ALA A 83 -24.22 9.87 27.55
CA ALA A 83 -22.98 9.80 26.77
C ALA A 83 -23.22 9.16 25.39
N ALA A 84 -23.94 8.04 25.29
CA ALA A 84 -24.26 7.40 24.03
C ALA A 84 -25.11 8.33 23.13
N ARG A 85 -26.12 8.96 23.67
CA ARG A 85 -26.99 9.90 22.94
C ARG A 85 -26.24 11.12 22.40
N GLU A 86 -25.41 11.76 23.22
CA GLU A 86 -24.61 12.93 22.79
C GLU A 86 -23.52 12.55 21.79
N LEU A 87 -22.90 11.38 21.94
CA LEU A 87 -21.90 10.88 20.97
C LEU A 87 -22.52 10.67 19.58
N VAL A 88 -23.72 10.09 19.51
CA VAL A 88 -24.42 9.93 18.21
C VAL A 88 -24.80 11.28 17.60
N ARG A 89 -25.10 12.29 18.42
CA ARG A 89 -25.36 13.63 17.92
C ARG A 89 -24.12 14.30 17.32
N ILE A 90 -22.93 14.06 17.91
CA ILE A 90 -21.64 14.57 17.41
C ILE A 90 -21.16 13.75 16.22
N MET A 91 -21.38 12.45 16.23
CA MET A 91 -20.93 11.47 15.23
C MET A 91 -22.10 10.57 14.81
N PRO A 92 -22.94 11.02 13.84
CA PRO A 92 -24.19 10.33 13.48
C PRO A 92 -24.00 8.92 12.90
N GLU A 93 -22.79 8.55 12.53
CA GLU A 93 -22.42 7.22 12.04
C GLU A 93 -22.28 6.18 13.16
N LEU A 94 -22.32 6.58 14.43
CA LEU A 94 -22.30 5.67 15.58
C LEU A 94 -23.70 5.13 15.86
N ASP A 95 -23.76 3.89 16.30
CA ASP A 95 -25.01 3.24 16.69
C ASP A 95 -25.26 3.43 18.17
N HIS A 96 -26.37 4.05 18.53
CA HIS A 96 -26.75 4.37 19.91
C HIS A 96 -26.90 3.12 20.78
N ASP A 97 -27.65 2.13 20.29
CA ASP A 97 -28.00 0.96 21.10
C ASP A 97 -26.78 0.09 21.36
N ARG A 98 -25.91 -0.02 20.36
CA ARG A 98 -24.64 -0.71 20.49
C ARG A 98 -23.71 0.00 21.46
N LEU A 99 -23.61 1.34 21.42
CA LEU A 99 -22.80 2.10 22.36
C LEU A 99 -23.32 1.93 23.78
N LEU A 100 -24.62 1.98 23.99
CA LEU A 100 -25.25 1.80 25.30
C LEU A 100 -24.99 0.40 25.86
N GLU A 101 -25.14 -0.63 25.02
CA GLU A 101 -24.78 -2.02 25.38
C GLU A 101 -23.30 -2.15 25.78
N ASP A 102 -22.40 -1.56 24.99
CA ASP A 102 -20.98 -1.58 25.27
C ASP A 102 -20.60 -0.81 26.56
N PHE A 103 -21.26 0.31 26.84
CA PHE A 103 -21.01 1.16 28.04
C PHE A 103 -21.57 0.55 29.33
N THR A 104 -22.68 -0.17 29.24
CA THR A 104 -23.33 -0.82 30.39
C THR A 104 -22.88 -2.28 30.57
N GLY A 105 -22.12 -2.80 29.64
CA GLY A 105 -21.62 -4.18 29.63
C GLY A 105 -20.43 -4.42 30.56
N LYS A 106 -19.79 -5.59 30.41
CA LYS A 106 -18.64 -6.01 31.23
C LYS A 106 -17.30 -5.48 30.72
N ARG A 107 -17.28 -4.71 29.66
CA ARG A 107 -16.05 -4.16 29.07
C ARG A 107 -15.44 -3.11 29.97
N LYS A 108 -14.13 -3.16 30.14
CA LYS A 108 -13.38 -2.14 30.92
C LYS A 108 -12.79 -1.05 30.05
N PHE A 109 -12.68 -1.32 28.75
CA PHE A 109 -12.10 -0.44 27.74
C PHE A 109 -12.75 -0.68 26.38
N LEU A 110 -12.97 0.40 25.62
CA LEU A 110 -13.61 0.37 24.32
C LEU A 110 -13.08 1.50 23.46
N TRP A 111 -12.56 1.19 22.27
CA TRP A 111 -12.30 2.20 21.24
C TRP A 111 -13.63 2.62 20.60
N ILE A 112 -13.96 3.92 20.69
CA ILE A 112 -15.13 4.50 19.99
C ILE A 112 -14.73 4.94 18.60
N ARG A 113 -13.68 5.76 18.51
CA ARG A 113 -13.12 6.25 17.27
C ARG A 113 -11.60 6.25 17.33
N LYS A 114 -10.97 5.73 16.30
CA LYS A 114 -9.50 5.68 16.19
C LYS A 114 -8.89 7.02 15.77
N VAL A 115 -9.69 7.86 15.12
CA VAL A 115 -9.31 9.21 14.66
C VAL A 115 -10.52 10.12 14.86
N ILE A 116 -10.31 11.27 15.48
CA ILE A 116 -11.30 12.34 15.65
C ILE A 116 -10.70 13.68 15.29
N SER A 117 -11.54 14.58 14.76
CA SER A 117 -11.12 15.95 14.52
C SER A 117 -10.98 16.77 15.82
N PRO A 118 -10.24 17.89 15.82
CA PRO A 118 -10.18 18.79 16.97
C PRO A 118 -11.56 19.29 17.42
N GLU A 119 -12.47 19.56 16.47
CA GLU A 119 -13.84 19.99 16.72
C GLU A 119 -14.65 18.87 17.39
N GLN A 120 -14.51 17.63 16.91
CA GLN A 120 -15.15 16.47 17.52
C GLN A 120 -14.60 16.23 18.93
N MET A 121 -13.28 16.39 19.10
CA MET A 121 -12.64 16.25 20.43
C MET A 121 -13.21 17.26 21.42
N GLN A 122 -13.34 18.54 21.01
CA GLN A 122 -13.91 19.56 21.85
C GLN A 122 -15.39 19.27 22.18
N ALA A 123 -16.19 18.91 21.18
CA ALA A 123 -17.59 18.59 21.36
C ALA A 123 -17.81 17.39 22.33
N VAL A 124 -16.97 16.36 22.24
CA VAL A 124 -17.00 15.22 23.17
C VAL A 124 -16.54 15.63 24.57
N HIS A 125 -15.51 16.47 24.67
CA HIS A 125 -15.04 17.00 25.96
C HIS A 125 -16.17 17.78 26.67
N ASP A 126 -16.98 18.54 25.92
CA ASP A 126 -18.08 19.34 26.43
C ASP A 126 -19.25 18.49 26.96
N ILE A 127 -19.33 17.19 26.61
CA ILE A 127 -20.25 16.24 27.26
C ILE A 127 -19.99 16.15 28.76
N GLY A 128 -18.71 16.30 29.18
CA GLY A 128 -18.30 16.22 30.56
C GLY A 128 -18.44 14.84 31.21
N GLU A 129 -18.35 13.76 30.40
CA GLU A 129 -18.42 12.39 30.84
C GLU A 129 -17.01 11.85 31.18
N PRO A 130 -16.69 11.55 32.48
CA PRO A 130 -15.33 11.14 32.88
C PRO A 130 -14.85 9.84 32.21
N GLY A 131 -15.79 9.00 31.83
CA GLY A 131 -15.47 7.73 31.13
C GLY A 131 -15.12 7.89 29.68
N LEU A 132 -15.25 9.09 29.08
CA LEU A 132 -14.83 9.39 27.71
C LEU A 132 -13.46 10.05 27.72
N LEU A 133 -12.49 9.41 27.12
CA LEU A 133 -11.08 9.80 27.21
C LEU A 133 -10.45 9.89 25.82
N PHE A 134 -9.38 10.70 25.73
CA PHE A 134 -8.64 10.91 24.52
C PHE A 134 -7.22 10.38 24.65
N GLY A 135 -6.71 9.77 23.59
CA GLY A 135 -5.31 9.35 23.51
C GLY A 135 -4.65 9.92 22.26
N PRO A 136 -3.40 10.43 22.36
CA PRO A 136 -2.66 10.84 21.17
C PRO A 136 -2.49 9.65 20.25
N ARG A 137 -2.63 9.89 18.95
CA ARG A 137 -2.50 8.86 17.92
C ARG A 137 -1.89 9.46 16.68
N GLU A 138 -1.13 8.64 15.98
CA GLU A 138 -0.67 8.97 14.63
C GLU A 138 -1.59 8.34 13.60
N MET A 139 -1.84 9.07 12.53
CA MET A 139 -2.48 8.54 11.34
C MET A 139 -1.61 8.81 10.11
N ARG A 140 -1.57 7.86 9.19
CA ARG A 140 -0.94 8.04 7.88
C ARG A 140 -1.84 8.86 6.99
N LEU A 141 -1.28 9.90 6.37
CA LEU A 141 -1.97 10.78 5.45
C LEU A 141 -1.33 10.72 4.06
N TYR A 142 -2.17 10.62 3.06
CA TYR A 142 -1.81 10.70 1.64
C TYR A 142 -2.37 12.01 1.07
N PRO A 143 -1.59 13.11 1.09
CA PRO A 143 -2.11 14.45 0.79
C PRO A 143 -2.59 14.60 -0.66
N ASN A 144 -2.12 13.73 -1.57
CA ASN A 144 -2.51 13.72 -2.97
C ASN A 144 -3.73 12.82 -3.26
N GLY A 145 -4.42 12.30 -2.22
CA GLY A 145 -5.58 11.44 -2.36
C GLY A 145 -5.28 10.18 -3.18
N ARG A 146 -6.01 10.00 -4.27
CA ARG A 146 -5.93 8.80 -5.12
C ARG A 146 -4.63 8.68 -5.94
N LEU A 147 -3.90 9.79 -6.08
CA LEU A 147 -2.71 9.84 -6.93
C LEU A 147 -1.63 8.88 -6.42
N ALA A 148 -1.07 8.06 -7.31
CA ALA A 148 -0.10 7.01 -7.01
C ALA A 148 -0.59 5.93 -6.02
N ALA A 149 -1.92 5.76 -5.86
CA ALA A 149 -2.51 4.85 -4.88
C ALA A 149 -1.98 3.41 -4.98
N HIS A 150 -1.84 2.89 -6.19
CA HIS A 150 -1.33 1.53 -6.41
C HIS A 150 0.17 1.39 -6.15
N ILE A 151 0.94 2.47 -6.24
CA ILE A 151 2.36 2.49 -5.89
C ILE A 151 2.49 2.51 -4.37
N LEU A 152 1.82 3.44 -3.71
CA LEU A 152 1.86 3.60 -2.24
C LEU A 152 1.22 2.41 -1.53
N GLY A 153 0.10 1.90 -2.05
CA GLY A 153 -0.66 0.78 -1.50
C GLY A 153 -1.50 1.18 -0.31
N GLY A 154 -0.86 1.58 0.76
CA GLY A 154 -1.52 2.09 1.95
C GLY A 154 -1.02 1.49 3.25
N ALA A 155 -1.35 2.16 4.33
CA ALA A 155 -1.07 1.76 5.70
C ALA A 155 -2.36 1.75 6.52
N GLY A 156 -2.36 1.00 7.61
CA GLY A 156 -3.49 0.88 8.52
C GLY A 156 -3.03 0.59 9.92
N PHE A 157 -3.97 0.61 10.86
CA PHE A 157 -3.66 0.24 12.24
C PHE A 157 -3.53 -1.28 12.37
N GLY A 158 -2.53 -1.72 13.14
CA GLY A 158 -2.36 -3.12 13.50
C GLY A 158 -3.61 -3.69 14.18
N GLN A 159 -3.81 -5.01 14.04
CA GLN A 159 -4.89 -5.72 14.70
C GLN A 159 -4.43 -6.09 16.11
N GLU A 160 -5.29 -5.89 17.10
CA GLU A 160 -5.24 -6.29 18.51
C GLU A 160 -3.88 -6.35 19.25
N GLY A 161 -3.85 -5.90 20.50
CA GLY A 161 -2.69 -5.91 21.39
C GLY A 161 -1.87 -4.62 21.33
N VAL A 162 -0.58 -4.71 21.67
CA VAL A 162 0.34 -3.56 21.70
C VAL A 162 0.50 -2.93 20.31
N SER A 163 0.41 -3.71 19.25
CA SER A 163 0.50 -3.25 17.86
C SER A 163 -0.76 -2.52 17.35
N SER A 164 -1.86 -2.52 18.10
CA SER A 164 -3.11 -1.84 17.69
C SER A 164 -2.99 -0.32 17.56
N ALA A 165 -1.98 0.27 18.17
CA ALA A 165 -1.68 1.69 18.11
C ALA A 165 -0.72 2.06 16.96
N GLU A 166 -0.01 1.09 16.40
CA GLU A 166 1.01 1.33 15.39
C GLU A 166 0.41 1.37 13.98
N VAL A 167 0.95 2.26 13.16
CA VAL A 167 0.64 2.32 11.73
C VAL A 167 1.56 1.35 10.99
N ILE A 168 0.98 0.36 10.35
CA ILE A 168 1.69 -0.68 9.57
C ILE A 168 1.31 -0.62 8.10
N GLY A 169 2.26 -0.87 7.23
CA GLY A 169 2.02 -0.97 5.79
C GLY A 169 1.20 -2.22 5.45
N VAL A 170 0.17 -2.06 4.62
CA VAL A 170 -0.74 -3.16 4.24
C VAL A 170 -0.60 -3.60 2.80
N ALA A 171 -0.09 -2.73 1.92
CA ALA A 171 0.11 -2.99 0.49
C ALA A 171 1.15 -2.03 -0.10
N GLY A 172 1.58 -2.28 -1.33
CA GLY A 172 2.48 -1.43 -2.11
C GLY A 172 3.82 -1.17 -1.42
N VAL A 173 4.37 0.01 -1.67
CA VAL A 173 5.63 0.51 -1.08
C VAL A 173 5.53 0.61 0.44
N GLU A 174 4.39 1.04 0.97
CA GLU A 174 4.15 1.10 2.41
C GLU A 174 4.39 -0.25 3.10
N LYS A 175 3.98 -1.34 2.48
CA LYS A 175 4.19 -2.70 2.99
C LYS A 175 5.59 -3.21 2.72
N ALA A 176 6.12 -2.97 1.51
CA ALA A 176 7.44 -3.45 1.11
C ALA A 176 8.55 -2.87 2.00
N PHE A 177 8.41 -1.59 2.36
CA PHE A 177 9.36 -0.86 3.19
C PHE A 177 8.89 -0.67 4.64
N ASP A 178 7.91 -1.45 5.13
CA ASP A 178 7.32 -1.25 6.46
C ASP A 178 8.39 -1.22 7.56
N GLY A 179 9.33 -2.15 7.55
CA GLY A 179 10.43 -2.21 8.51
C GLY A 179 11.33 -0.97 8.45
N TRP A 180 11.70 -0.53 7.24
CA TRP A 180 12.55 0.64 7.05
C TRP A 180 11.84 1.93 7.47
N LEU A 181 10.57 2.10 7.07
CA LEU A 181 9.77 3.29 7.38
C LEU A 181 9.54 3.46 8.90
N ARG A 182 9.61 2.39 9.66
CA ARG A 182 9.41 2.37 11.12
C ARG A 182 10.71 2.33 11.92
N ASP A 183 11.85 2.23 11.26
CA ASP A 183 13.15 2.09 11.92
C ASP A 183 13.65 3.46 12.42
N PRO A 184 13.77 3.65 13.75
CA PRO A 184 14.31 4.88 14.32
C PRO A 184 15.76 5.17 13.90
N ALA A 185 16.52 4.13 13.49
CA ALA A 185 17.90 4.28 13.05
C ALA A 185 18.03 5.12 11.77
N ASN A 186 16.94 5.22 10.98
CA ASN A 186 16.89 6.07 9.79
C ASN A 186 16.76 7.57 10.10
N GLY A 187 16.64 7.95 11.40
CA GLY A 187 16.60 9.34 11.84
C GLY A 187 15.44 10.16 11.26
N GLY A 188 14.37 9.50 10.79
CA GLY A 188 13.24 10.15 10.13
C GLY A 188 13.50 10.59 8.69
N ALA A 189 14.60 10.13 8.06
CA ALA A 189 14.87 10.41 6.65
C ALA A 189 13.71 9.91 5.76
N PRO A 190 13.25 10.70 4.77
CA PRO A 190 12.16 10.27 3.89
C PRO A 190 12.61 9.15 2.96
N LEU A 191 11.70 8.22 2.66
CA LEU A 191 11.87 7.25 1.59
C LEU A 191 11.56 7.95 0.25
N THR A 192 12.60 8.20 -0.55
CA THR A 192 12.43 8.85 -1.85
C THR A 192 12.24 7.81 -2.94
N LEU A 193 11.14 7.92 -3.68
CA LEU A 193 10.83 7.09 -4.83
C LEU A 193 11.33 7.71 -6.13
N SER A 194 11.52 6.89 -7.17
CA SER A 194 11.84 7.34 -8.53
C SER A 194 10.67 8.04 -9.24
N ILE A 195 9.48 7.97 -8.69
CA ILE A 195 8.24 8.55 -9.25
C ILE A 195 8.35 10.06 -9.35
N ASP A 196 7.91 10.62 -10.49
CA ASP A 196 7.65 12.05 -10.65
C ASP A 196 6.16 12.31 -10.52
N LEU A 197 5.78 13.06 -9.48
CA LEU A 197 4.38 13.32 -9.17
C LEU A 197 3.63 14.07 -10.27
N THR A 198 4.31 14.96 -11.00
CA THR A 198 3.70 15.69 -12.11
C THR A 198 3.42 14.78 -13.31
N VAL A 199 4.37 13.90 -13.62
CA VAL A 199 4.22 12.91 -14.68
C VAL A 199 3.17 11.87 -14.32
N GLN A 200 3.15 11.43 -13.06
CA GLN A 200 2.15 10.49 -12.53
C GLN A 200 0.74 11.05 -12.68
N GLN A 201 0.53 12.32 -12.28
CA GLN A 201 -0.77 12.98 -12.41
C GLN A 201 -1.23 13.05 -13.88
N ALA A 202 -0.36 13.50 -14.77
CA ALA A 202 -0.67 13.59 -16.19
C ALA A 202 -1.02 12.20 -16.77
N MET A 203 -0.26 11.17 -16.40
CA MET A 203 -0.51 9.80 -16.85
C MET A 203 -1.87 9.29 -16.38
N GLU A 204 -2.21 9.42 -15.11
CA GLU A 204 -3.48 8.96 -14.56
C GLU A 204 -4.67 9.69 -15.20
N GLU A 205 -4.54 10.99 -15.41
CA GLU A 205 -5.59 11.79 -16.04
C GLU A 205 -5.84 11.36 -17.49
N ILE A 206 -4.76 11.22 -18.30
CA ILE A 206 -4.84 10.80 -19.70
C ILE A 206 -5.40 9.37 -19.78
N LEU A 207 -4.88 8.46 -18.97
CA LEU A 207 -5.31 7.06 -18.91
C LEU A 207 -6.79 6.95 -18.51
N GLY A 208 -7.22 7.73 -17.52
CA GLY A 208 -8.61 7.77 -17.07
C GLY A 208 -9.57 8.30 -18.13
N ARG A 209 -9.16 9.31 -18.89
CA ARG A 209 -9.94 9.80 -20.05
C ARG A 209 -10.05 8.71 -21.11
N GLY A 210 -8.95 8.03 -21.45
CA GLY A 210 -8.91 6.94 -22.40
C GLY A 210 -9.82 5.77 -21.97
N MET A 211 -9.73 5.36 -20.71
CA MET A 211 -10.56 4.29 -20.14
C MET A 211 -12.07 4.59 -20.29
N ARG A 212 -12.48 5.83 -19.99
CA ARG A 212 -13.88 6.27 -20.15
C ARG A 212 -14.31 6.29 -21.62
N LEU A 213 -13.47 6.83 -22.50
CA LEU A 213 -13.75 6.90 -23.95
C LEU A 213 -13.95 5.52 -24.55
N MET A 214 -13.11 4.57 -24.16
CA MET A 214 -13.14 3.19 -24.67
C MET A 214 -14.13 2.31 -23.91
N LYS A 215 -14.80 2.83 -22.87
CA LYS A 215 -15.67 2.05 -21.95
C LYS A 215 -14.96 0.81 -21.42
N ALA A 216 -13.66 0.93 -21.14
CA ALA A 216 -12.85 -0.18 -20.64
C ALA A 216 -13.12 -0.43 -19.14
N LYS A 217 -13.07 -1.70 -18.72
CA LYS A 217 -13.19 -2.10 -17.32
C LYS A 217 -11.97 -1.70 -16.47
N GLY A 218 -10.82 -1.56 -17.10
CA GLY A 218 -9.59 -1.15 -16.46
C GLY A 218 -8.55 -0.72 -17.47
N ALA A 219 -7.55 -0.01 -17.02
CA ALA A 219 -6.44 0.46 -17.83
C ALA A 219 -5.18 0.54 -16.98
N THR A 220 -4.02 0.42 -17.64
CA THR A 220 -2.72 0.57 -16.96
C THR A 220 -1.71 1.20 -17.90
N ALA A 221 -0.75 1.93 -17.34
CA ALA A 221 0.38 2.48 -18.05
C ALA A 221 1.60 2.52 -17.13
N VAL A 222 2.78 2.35 -17.73
CA VAL A 222 4.08 2.43 -17.08
C VAL A 222 4.98 3.33 -17.90
N LEU A 223 5.64 4.27 -17.27
CA LEU A 223 6.70 5.09 -17.87
C LEU A 223 8.01 4.82 -17.14
N MET A 224 8.99 4.33 -17.88
CA MET A 224 10.30 3.95 -17.36
C MET A 224 11.39 4.70 -18.09
N GLU A 225 12.42 5.13 -17.39
CA GLU A 225 13.65 5.61 -17.99
C GLU A 225 14.50 4.42 -18.44
N VAL A 226 14.78 4.34 -19.74
CA VAL A 226 15.43 3.16 -20.34
C VAL A 226 16.86 2.97 -19.83
N ALA A 227 17.58 4.06 -19.54
CA ALA A 227 18.98 3.99 -19.15
C ALA A 227 19.17 3.50 -17.71
N SER A 228 18.32 3.91 -16.78
CA SER A 228 18.42 3.59 -15.34
C SER A 228 17.49 2.45 -14.91
N GLY A 229 16.40 2.23 -15.64
CA GLY A 229 15.31 1.34 -15.23
C GLY A 229 14.37 1.97 -14.19
N GLU A 230 14.55 3.25 -13.85
CA GLU A 230 13.68 3.96 -12.92
C GLU A 230 12.25 4.10 -13.47
N ILE A 231 11.27 3.72 -12.69
CA ILE A 231 9.87 3.97 -13.02
C ILE A 231 9.51 5.40 -12.62
N LEU A 232 9.25 6.23 -13.62
CA LEU A 232 8.87 7.64 -13.42
C LEU A 232 7.39 7.80 -13.12
N ALA A 233 6.55 6.93 -13.66
CA ALA A 233 5.13 6.87 -13.38
C ALA A 233 4.58 5.47 -13.64
N MET A 234 3.61 5.05 -12.83
CA MET A 234 2.90 3.79 -13.00
C MET A 234 1.45 3.96 -12.54
N ALA A 235 0.50 3.79 -13.45
CA ALA A 235 -0.92 3.92 -13.19
C ALA A 235 -1.65 2.60 -13.39
N SER A 236 -2.60 2.31 -12.51
CA SER A 236 -3.54 1.20 -12.63
C SER A 236 -4.95 1.70 -12.28
N LEU A 237 -5.89 1.54 -13.20
CA LEU A 237 -7.27 2.00 -13.04
C LEU A 237 -8.27 0.84 -13.16
N PRO A 238 -9.39 0.88 -12.41
CA PRO A 238 -9.76 1.87 -11.42
C PRO A 238 -8.79 1.89 -10.23
N ASP A 239 -8.64 3.05 -9.61
CA ASP A 239 -7.85 3.31 -8.43
C ASP A 239 -8.73 3.45 -7.17
N PHE A 240 -8.10 3.76 -6.05
CA PHE A 240 -8.75 3.97 -4.76
C PHE A 240 -8.09 5.13 -4.02
N ASP A 241 -8.73 5.64 -2.97
CA ASP A 241 -8.09 6.58 -2.05
C ASP A 241 -7.40 5.81 -0.91
N PRO A 242 -6.07 5.91 -0.75
CA PRO A 242 -5.37 5.27 0.36
C PRO A 242 -5.80 5.77 1.75
N ASN A 243 -6.36 6.99 1.85
CA ASN A 243 -6.93 7.52 3.08
C ASN A 243 -8.24 6.82 3.46
N ASP A 244 -8.99 6.34 2.47
CA ASP A 244 -10.23 5.55 2.65
C ASP A 244 -10.15 4.26 1.83
N ARG A 245 -9.17 3.44 2.17
CA ARG A 245 -8.85 2.23 1.43
C ARG A 245 -10.00 1.21 1.51
N PRO A 246 -10.56 0.79 0.36
CA PRO A 246 -11.66 -0.18 0.35
C PRO A 246 -11.23 -1.54 0.91
N ARG A 247 -12.20 -2.30 1.39
CA ARG A 247 -11.94 -3.67 1.85
C ARG A 247 -11.68 -4.59 0.65
N PRO A 248 -10.77 -5.58 0.80
CA PRO A 248 -10.57 -6.59 -0.22
C PRO A 248 -11.87 -7.34 -0.55
N LEU A 249 -12.05 -7.68 -1.83
CA LEU A 249 -13.17 -8.51 -2.25
C LEU A 249 -13.02 -9.92 -1.64
N THR A 250 -14.10 -10.43 -1.08
CA THR A 250 -14.14 -11.79 -0.53
C THR A 250 -14.74 -12.79 -1.51
N LYS A 251 -15.33 -12.31 -2.61
CA LYS A 251 -15.98 -13.12 -3.68
C LYS A 251 -15.84 -12.39 -5.01
N GLY A 252 -15.86 -13.14 -6.12
CA GLY A 252 -15.75 -12.61 -7.47
C GLY A 252 -14.31 -12.67 -8.00
N ASP A 253 -14.09 -12.02 -9.14
CA ASP A 253 -12.77 -11.93 -9.78
C ASP A 253 -11.93 -10.85 -9.08
N ALA A 254 -10.70 -11.18 -8.74
CA ALA A 254 -9.78 -10.22 -8.12
C ALA A 254 -9.57 -8.96 -8.98
N SER A 255 -9.64 -9.09 -10.31
CA SER A 255 -9.50 -7.98 -11.25
C SER A 255 -10.67 -6.97 -11.22
N ASP A 256 -11.81 -7.33 -10.63
CA ASP A 256 -12.93 -6.39 -10.42
C ASP A 256 -12.68 -5.46 -9.21
N SER A 257 -11.68 -5.77 -8.39
CA SER A 257 -11.32 -4.92 -7.26
C SER A 257 -10.55 -3.67 -7.70
N PRO A 258 -10.87 -2.49 -7.15
CA PRO A 258 -10.03 -1.30 -7.33
C PRO A 258 -8.65 -1.44 -6.68
N LEU A 259 -8.46 -2.42 -5.79
CA LEU A 259 -7.17 -2.73 -5.18
C LEU A 259 -6.24 -3.55 -6.08
N PHE A 260 -6.74 -4.09 -7.18
CA PHE A 260 -5.96 -4.92 -8.08
C PHE A 260 -5.00 -4.06 -8.93
N ASN A 261 -3.70 -4.19 -8.69
CA ASN A 261 -2.69 -3.48 -9.46
C ASN A 261 -2.46 -4.15 -10.82
N ARG A 262 -3.11 -3.62 -11.85
CA ARG A 262 -3.05 -4.17 -13.22
C ARG A 262 -1.67 -4.07 -13.84
N ALA A 263 -0.87 -3.07 -13.45
CA ALA A 263 0.49 -2.91 -13.96
C ALA A 263 1.40 -4.06 -13.52
N VAL A 264 1.21 -4.54 -12.29
CA VAL A 264 2.11 -5.49 -11.62
C VAL A 264 1.53 -6.89 -11.53
N GLN A 265 0.24 -7.01 -11.15
CA GLN A 265 -0.43 -8.30 -10.92
C GLN A 265 -1.17 -8.82 -12.15
N GLY A 266 -1.57 -7.92 -13.05
CA GLY A 266 -2.31 -8.28 -14.25
C GLY A 266 -1.45 -9.11 -15.19
N GLN A 267 -1.97 -10.26 -15.59
CA GLN A 267 -1.29 -11.17 -16.52
C GLN A 267 -2.05 -11.21 -17.85
N TYR A 268 -1.43 -10.69 -18.88
CA TYR A 268 -2.04 -10.54 -20.19
C TYR A 268 -1.22 -11.26 -21.27
N GLU A 269 -1.89 -11.91 -22.21
CA GLU A 269 -1.24 -12.25 -23.49
C GLU A 269 -0.96 -10.95 -24.23
N LEU A 270 0.32 -10.63 -24.42
CA LEU A 270 0.75 -9.32 -24.93
C LEU A 270 0.44 -9.12 -26.42
N GLY A 271 0.07 -10.20 -27.12
CA GLY A 271 -0.31 -10.16 -28.53
C GLY A 271 0.77 -9.54 -29.40
N SER A 272 0.36 -8.72 -30.33
CA SER A 272 1.26 -8.15 -31.36
C SER A 272 2.33 -7.20 -30.82
N THR A 273 2.21 -6.69 -29.60
CA THR A 273 3.30 -5.92 -28.97
C THR A 273 4.53 -6.78 -28.72
N PHE A 274 4.33 -8.09 -28.55
CA PHE A 274 5.42 -9.04 -28.33
C PHE A 274 6.31 -9.28 -29.53
N LYS A 275 5.87 -8.96 -30.76
CA LYS A 275 6.62 -9.17 -32.01
C LYS A 275 7.97 -8.45 -32.05
N ILE A 276 8.14 -7.41 -31.25
CA ILE A 276 9.42 -6.69 -31.10
C ILE A 276 10.54 -7.63 -30.61
N PHE A 277 10.24 -8.58 -29.73
CA PHE A 277 11.27 -9.45 -29.13
C PHE A 277 11.91 -10.41 -30.14
N PRO A 278 11.16 -11.23 -30.92
CA PRO A 278 11.80 -12.10 -31.92
C PRO A 278 12.46 -11.30 -33.05
N VAL A 279 11.94 -10.12 -33.41
CA VAL A 279 12.58 -9.28 -34.42
C VAL A 279 13.90 -8.72 -33.89
N ALA A 280 13.91 -8.16 -32.69
CA ALA A 280 15.13 -7.66 -32.05
C ALA A 280 16.17 -8.77 -31.85
N GLN A 281 15.75 -9.94 -31.40
CA GLN A 281 16.63 -11.10 -31.25
C GLN A 281 17.25 -11.54 -32.62
N ALA A 282 16.46 -11.58 -33.66
CA ALA A 282 16.96 -11.97 -34.98
C ALA A 282 17.97 -10.95 -35.52
N MET A 283 17.76 -9.66 -35.24
CA MET A 283 18.70 -8.59 -35.60
C MET A 283 20.00 -8.69 -34.78
N ASP A 284 19.90 -8.93 -33.50
CA ASP A 284 21.03 -9.09 -32.59
C ASP A 284 21.91 -10.32 -32.99
N LEU A 285 21.24 -11.38 -33.44
CA LEU A 285 21.93 -12.57 -33.95
C LEU A 285 22.48 -12.40 -35.39
N GLY A 286 22.30 -11.24 -36.00
CA GLY A 286 22.73 -11.00 -37.42
C GLY A 286 21.97 -11.81 -38.47
N LEU A 287 20.82 -12.41 -38.12
CA LEU A 287 20.02 -13.21 -39.05
C LEU A 287 19.23 -12.37 -40.03
N VAL A 288 18.86 -11.16 -39.62
CA VAL A 288 18.07 -10.21 -40.44
C VAL A 288 18.51 -8.78 -40.14
N ASN A 289 18.14 -7.86 -41.04
CA ASN A 289 18.17 -6.41 -40.84
C ASN A 289 16.81 -5.82 -41.25
N PRO A 290 16.52 -4.54 -41.01
CA PRO A 290 15.22 -3.94 -41.31
C PRO A 290 14.76 -4.11 -42.79
N ALA A 291 15.70 -4.17 -43.76
CA ALA A 291 15.42 -4.31 -45.19
C ALA A 291 15.33 -5.79 -45.65
N THR A 292 15.68 -6.75 -44.79
CA THR A 292 15.63 -8.17 -45.16
C THR A 292 14.21 -8.58 -45.54
N MET A 293 14.04 -9.19 -46.71
CA MET A 293 12.75 -9.65 -47.22
C MET A 293 12.42 -11.03 -46.66
N ILE A 294 11.27 -11.15 -46.02
CA ILE A 294 10.75 -12.38 -45.41
C ILE A 294 9.47 -12.81 -46.12
N SER A 295 9.36 -14.11 -46.42
CA SER A 295 8.16 -14.67 -47.07
C SER A 295 6.94 -14.56 -46.13
N THR A 296 5.86 -14.00 -46.67
CA THR A 296 4.55 -13.88 -45.99
C THR A 296 3.49 -14.77 -46.66
N LYS A 297 3.92 -15.76 -47.46
CA LYS A 297 3.00 -16.73 -48.04
C LYS A 297 2.25 -17.49 -46.96
N THR A 298 0.92 -17.46 -47.03
CA THR A 298 -0.02 -18.09 -46.09
C THR A 298 -0.66 -19.33 -46.70
N PRO A 299 -1.12 -20.32 -45.87
CA PRO A 299 -0.87 -20.45 -44.46
C PRO A 299 0.51 -21.02 -44.11
N ILE A 300 1.06 -20.73 -42.95
CA ILE A 300 2.13 -21.53 -42.36
C ILE A 300 1.51 -22.71 -41.64
N ARG A 301 1.83 -23.93 -42.05
CA ARG A 301 1.42 -25.17 -41.36
C ARG A 301 2.47 -25.60 -40.33
N ILE A 302 2.05 -25.74 -39.06
CA ILE A 302 2.87 -26.29 -38.01
C ILE A 302 2.06 -27.41 -37.34
N GLY A 303 2.36 -28.66 -37.65
CA GLY A 303 1.52 -29.79 -37.27
C GLY A 303 0.10 -29.65 -37.82
N ARG A 304 -0.89 -29.62 -36.94
CA ARG A 304 -2.33 -29.42 -37.27
C ARG A 304 -2.79 -27.97 -37.33
N PHE A 305 -1.90 -27.02 -37.00
CA PHE A 305 -2.26 -25.58 -36.89
C PHE A 305 -1.88 -24.85 -38.18
N ASN A 306 -2.75 -23.94 -38.59
CA ASN A 306 -2.53 -23.01 -39.67
C ASN A 306 -2.41 -21.59 -39.11
N ILE A 307 -1.33 -20.90 -39.42
CA ILE A 307 -1.10 -19.50 -39.00
C ILE A 307 -1.26 -18.63 -40.24
N ASN A 308 -2.08 -17.62 -40.11
CA ASN A 308 -2.40 -16.65 -41.18
C ASN A 308 -2.17 -15.24 -40.68
N ASP A 309 -2.00 -14.30 -41.57
CA ASP A 309 -2.12 -12.88 -41.34
C ASP A 309 -3.60 -12.43 -41.39
N PHE A 310 -3.87 -11.27 -40.79
CA PHE A 310 -5.20 -10.67 -40.82
C PHE A 310 -5.62 -10.21 -42.22
N HIS A 311 -4.62 -9.81 -43.02
CA HIS A 311 -4.77 -9.38 -44.42
C HIS A 311 -3.77 -10.08 -45.32
N ASN A 312 -4.03 -10.10 -46.59
CA ASN A 312 -3.05 -10.56 -47.58
C ASN A 312 -2.04 -9.44 -47.84
N TYR A 313 -0.83 -9.59 -47.35
CA TYR A 313 0.25 -8.63 -47.55
C TYR A 313 1.17 -8.93 -48.73
N GLY A 314 0.78 -9.87 -49.60
CA GLY A 314 1.59 -10.30 -50.73
C GLY A 314 2.55 -11.44 -50.38
N ALA A 315 3.51 -11.69 -51.25
CA ALA A 315 4.43 -12.81 -51.12
C ALA A 315 5.57 -12.60 -50.12
N GLN A 316 5.96 -11.36 -49.89
CA GLN A 316 7.09 -10.98 -49.05
C GLN A 316 6.86 -9.61 -48.40
N LEU A 317 7.39 -9.41 -47.23
CA LEU A 317 7.51 -8.12 -46.51
C LEU A 317 8.95 -7.94 -46.05
N SER A 318 9.40 -6.68 -45.97
CA SER A 318 10.61 -6.36 -45.21
C SER A 318 10.41 -6.60 -43.75
N VAL A 319 11.47 -6.81 -42.95
CA VAL A 319 11.40 -6.94 -41.50
C VAL A 319 10.75 -5.69 -40.86
N ALA A 320 11.07 -4.50 -41.39
CA ALA A 320 10.41 -3.27 -40.97
C ALA A 320 8.89 -3.31 -41.24
N ASP A 321 8.45 -3.74 -42.40
CA ASP A 321 7.03 -3.86 -42.77
C ASP A 321 6.32 -4.95 -41.94
N ILE A 322 7.01 -6.01 -41.52
CA ILE A 322 6.44 -7.03 -40.64
C ILE A 322 5.98 -6.41 -39.32
N ILE A 323 6.77 -5.51 -38.73
CA ILE A 323 6.39 -4.77 -37.54
C ILE A 323 5.28 -3.77 -37.84
N VAL A 324 5.45 -2.93 -38.88
CA VAL A 324 4.47 -1.88 -39.23
C VAL A 324 3.08 -2.46 -39.56
N LYS A 325 3.04 -3.57 -40.31
CA LYS A 325 1.79 -4.25 -40.68
C LYS A 325 1.36 -5.32 -39.71
N SER A 326 2.17 -5.57 -38.68
CA SER A 326 1.90 -6.58 -37.64
C SER A 326 1.67 -7.99 -38.22
N SER A 327 2.52 -8.43 -39.15
CA SER A 327 2.40 -9.75 -39.80
C SER A 327 2.72 -10.87 -38.79
N ASN A 328 1.77 -11.77 -38.53
CA ASN A 328 1.98 -13.00 -37.77
C ASN A 328 2.88 -13.96 -38.54
N VAL A 329 2.62 -14.12 -39.84
CA VAL A 329 3.35 -15.02 -40.72
C VAL A 329 4.82 -14.62 -40.82
N GLY A 330 5.08 -13.33 -41.05
CA GLY A 330 6.45 -12.79 -41.09
C GLY A 330 7.20 -13.01 -39.77
N THR A 331 6.55 -12.75 -38.66
CA THR A 331 7.15 -12.94 -37.30
C THR A 331 7.43 -14.42 -37.02
N VAL A 332 6.51 -15.33 -37.37
CA VAL A 332 6.74 -16.78 -37.23
C VAL A 332 7.92 -17.25 -38.07
N ARG A 333 8.09 -16.73 -39.31
CA ARG A 333 9.25 -17.06 -40.15
C ARG A 333 10.57 -16.61 -39.47
N ILE A 334 10.59 -15.42 -38.89
CA ILE A 334 11.74 -14.92 -38.14
C ILE A 334 12.00 -15.82 -36.93
N ALA A 335 10.98 -16.19 -36.16
CA ALA A 335 11.12 -17.11 -35.03
C ALA A 335 11.63 -18.50 -35.46
N GLN A 336 11.23 -19.00 -36.62
CA GLN A 336 11.76 -20.25 -37.18
C GLN A 336 13.27 -20.16 -37.50
N MET A 337 13.77 -18.99 -37.94
CA MET A 337 15.20 -18.77 -38.20
C MET A 337 15.99 -18.74 -36.86
N ILE A 338 15.40 -18.19 -35.81
CA ILE A 338 16.00 -18.17 -34.46
C ILE A 338 16.06 -19.58 -33.86
N GLY A 339 14.96 -20.30 -33.90
CA GLY A 339 14.74 -21.60 -33.28
C GLY A 339 14.25 -21.52 -31.83
N PRO A 340 13.50 -22.55 -31.37
CA PRO A 340 12.78 -22.53 -30.09
C PRO A 340 13.70 -22.36 -28.87
N GLU A 341 14.85 -23.01 -28.88
CA GLU A 341 15.81 -22.97 -27.74
C GLU A 341 16.38 -21.56 -27.55
N ARG A 342 16.90 -20.96 -28.62
CA ARG A 342 17.44 -19.59 -28.56
C ARG A 342 16.38 -18.55 -28.19
N GLN A 343 15.15 -18.72 -28.70
CA GLN A 343 14.03 -17.84 -28.36
C GLN A 343 13.72 -17.93 -26.88
N ARG A 344 13.65 -19.14 -26.31
CA ARG A 344 13.41 -19.35 -24.88
C ARG A 344 14.52 -18.74 -24.02
N ASP A 345 15.77 -18.99 -24.36
CA ASP A 345 16.93 -18.47 -23.62
C ASP A 345 16.99 -16.94 -23.63
N PHE A 346 16.66 -16.34 -24.76
CA PHE A 346 16.59 -14.88 -24.88
C PHE A 346 15.51 -14.27 -23.98
N LEU A 347 14.29 -14.83 -23.98
CA LEU A 347 13.21 -14.37 -23.11
C LEU A 347 13.56 -14.59 -21.61
N GLY A 348 14.27 -15.66 -21.29
CA GLY A 348 14.79 -15.88 -19.94
C GLY A 348 15.78 -14.81 -19.50
N LYS A 349 16.72 -14.41 -20.39
CA LYS A 349 17.66 -13.33 -20.11
C LYS A 349 16.99 -11.96 -19.94
N LEU A 350 15.84 -11.75 -20.58
CA LEU A 350 15.02 -10.56 -20.43
C LEU A 350 14.12 -10.57 -19.18
N GLY A 351 14.16 -11.65 -18.39
CA GLY A 351 13.39 -11.73 -17.13
C GLY A 351 11.97 -12.28 -17.27
N PHE A 352 11.55 -12.76 -18.46
CA PHE A 352 10.18 -13.29 -18.66
C PHE A 352 9.88 -14.59 -17.91
N PHE A 353 10.81 -15.14 -17.14
CA PHE A 353 10.59 -16.36 -16.35
C PHE A 353 10.61 -16.11 -14.85
N GLU A 354 10.90 -14.88 -14.44
CA GLU A 354 10.99 -14.47 -13.04
C GLU A 354 9.98 -13.36 -12.74
N PRO A 355 9.62 -13.14 -11.48
CA PRO A 355 8.90 -11.94 -11.07
C PRO A 355 9.72 -10.69 -11.39
N THR A 356 9.03 -9.57 -11.64
CA THR A 356 9.73 -8.28 -11.77
C THR A 356 10.43 -7.90 -10.45
N PRO A 357 11.64 -7.33 -10.50
CA PRO A 357 12.39 -6.91 -9.30
C PRO A 357 11.90 -5.55 -8.76
N LEU A 358 10.57 -5.34 -8.78
CA LEU A 358 9.97 -4.17 -8.17
C LEU A 358 9.91 -4.31 -6.66
N GLU A 359 10.21 -3.23 -5.96
CA GLU A 359 10.12 -3.13 -4.50
C GLU A 359 8.68 -2.96 -4.03
N MET A 360 7.81 -3.86 -4.48
CA MET A 360 6.39 -3.93 -4.12
C MET A 360 6.02 -5.36 -3.72
N VAL A 361 5.18 -5.50 -2.71
CA VAL A 361 4.75 -6.82 -2.22
C VAL A 361 3.89 -7.58 -3.23
N GLU A 362 3.32 -6.89 -4.19
CA GLU A 362 2.50 -7.43 -5.27
C GLU A 362 3.35 -8.05 -6.40
N ALA A 363 4.62 -7.69 -6.54
CA ALA A 363 5.49 -8.11 -7.64
C ALA A 363 5.60 -9.64 -7.79
N PRO A 364 5.74 -10.44 -6.73
CA PRO A 364 5.79 -11.90 -6.85
C PRO A 364 4.51 -12.52 -7.43
N THR A 365 3.35 -11.88 -7.23
CA THR A 365 2.06 -12.40 -7.74
C THR A 365 1.89 -12.17 -9.23
N GLY A 366 2.66 -11.23 -9.80
CA GLY A 366 2.69 -10.91 -11.22
C GLY A 366 3.65 -11.77 -12.04
N ARG A 367 4.17 -12.88 -11.49
CA ARG A 367 5.10 -13.77 -12.22
C ARG A 367 4.50 -14.20 -13.56
N PRO A 368 5.27 -14.12 -14.68
CA PRO A 368 4.75 -14.48 -15.99
C PRO A 368 4.27 -15.94 -16.07
N LEU A 369 3.19 -16.14 -16.80
CA LEU A 369 2.69 -17.48 -17.15
C LEU A 369 3.38 -17.91 -18.45
N VAL A 370 4.33 -18.81 -18.31
CA VAL A 370 5.11 -19.35 -19.43
C VAL A 370 4.91 -20.86 -19.55
N PRO A 371 5.06 -21.44 -20.75
CA PRO A 371 5.01 -22.89 -20.89
C PRO A 371 6.07 -23.56 -20.03
N ARG A 372 5.65 -24.53 -19.19
CA ARG A 372 6.51 -25.20 -18.21
C ARG A 372 7.58 -26.09 -18.82
N GLN A 373 7.40 -26.47 -20.10
CA GLN A 373 8.32 -27.36 -20.80
C GLN A 373 9.69 -26.68 -20.98
N THR A 374 10.75 -27.38 -20.63
CA THR A 374 12.13 -26.91 -20.85
C THR A 374 12.50 -26.82 -22.33
N ARG A 375 11.87 -27.66 -23.16
CA ARG A 375 12.00 -27.65 -24.61
C ARG A 375 10.66 -27.30 -25.25
N TRP A 376 10.59 -26.15 -25.92
CA TRP A 376 9.37 -25.71 -26.57
C TRP A 376 9.14 -26.45 -27.87
N PRO A 377 7.94 -26.99 -28.11
CA PRO A 377 7.54 -27.45 -29.43
C PRO A 377 7.56 -26.28 -30.45
N ALA A 378 7.75 -26.59 -31.72
CA ALA A 378 7.77 -25.58 -32.77
C ALA A 378 6.48 -24.71 -32.81
N VAL A 379 5.33 -25.30 -32.49
CA VAL A 379 4.06 -24.57 -32.41
C VAL A 379 4.06 -23.56 -31.27
N THR A 380 4.57 -23.93 -30.14
CA THR A 380 4.68 -23.05 -28.96
C THR A 380 5.59 -21.85 -29.25
N ALA A 381 6.78 -22.10 -29.82
CA ALA A 381 7.69 -21.04 -30.24
C ALA A 381 7.06 -20.10 -31.27
N ALA A 382 6.30 -20.65 -32.21
CA ALA A 382 5.59 -19.86 -33.21
C ALA A 382 4.49 -18.99 -32.60
N THR A 383 3.65 -19.51 -31.69
CA THR A 383 2.58 -18.72 -31.07
C THR A 383 3.14 -17.65 -30.15
N ILE A 384 4.16 -17.94 -29.34
CA ILE A 384 4.83 -16.97 -28.49
C ILE A 384 5.43 -15.83 -29.32
N SER A 385 5.94 -16.08 -30.53
CA SER A 385 6.56 -15.05 -31.35
C SER A 385 5.64 -13.87 -31.69
N PHE A 386 4.32 -14.08 -31.67
CA PHE A 386 3.33 -13.02 -31.86
C PHE A 386 2.44 -12.82 -30.62
N GLY A 387 2.94 -13.25 -29.43
CA GLY A 387 2.41 -12.90 -28.12
C GLY A 387 1.24 -13.74 -27.62
N HIS A 388 1.07 -14.99 -28.10
CA HIS A 388 0.10 -15.95 -27.59
C HIS A 388 0.78 -17.15 -26.92
N GLY A 389 0.15 -17.67 -25.84
CA GLY A 389 0.70 -18.79 -25.06
C GLY A 389 1.78 -18.40 -24.07
N LEU A 390 1.98 -17.11 -23.85
CA LEU A 390 2.75 -16.49 -22.79
C LEU A 390 1.96 -15.31 -22.28
N ALA A 391 1.80 -15.17 -20.96
CA ALA A 391 1.18 -14.00 -20.35
C ALA A 391 2.16 -13.36 -19.37
N ALA A 392 2.21 -12.05 -19.36
CA ALA A 392 3.07 -11.27 -18.48
C ALA A 392 2.36 -10.00 -18.02
N SER A 393 2.88 -9.38 -16.97
CA SER A 393 2.37 -8.09 -16.54
C SER A 393 2.93 -6.96 -17.43
N PRO A 394 2.24 -5.81 -17.51
CA PRO A 394 2.74 -4.66 -18.26
C PRO A 394 4.13 -4.18 -17.85
N VAL A 395 4.48 -4.35 -16.58
CA VAL A 395 5.81 -4.01 -16.07
C VAL A 395 6.92 -4.93 -16.64
N HIS A 396 6.60 -6.16 -17.06
CA HIS A 396 7.57 -7.04 -17.73
C HIS A 396 7.89 -6.61 -19.17
N LEU A 397 6.96 -5.93 -19.85
CA LEU A 397 7.14 -5.43 -21.20
C LEU A 397 8.05 -4.20 -21.23
#